data_e4d2bc966e7b7f9fd131cabf094e90cc
#
_entry.id   e4d2bc966e7b7f9fd131cabf094e90cc
#
_cell.length_a   1.000
_cell.length_b   1.000
_cell.length_c   1.000
_cell.angle_alpha   90.00
_cell.angle_beta   90.00
_cell.angle_gamma   90.00
#
_symmetry.space_group_name_H-M   'P 1'
#
loop_
_entity.id
_entity.type
_entity.pdbx_description
1 polymer ?
#
loop_
_entity_poly.entity_id
_entity_poly.type
_entity_poly.pdbx_seq_one_letter_code
_entity_poly.pdbx_strand_id
1 'polypeptide(L)'
;MDIKLTKQFQKKLELLLESFDYKVRFEKGNFKSGYCVLRDNKVIIINKYFTTEGKIYALIEIIESININKDNCPIEHKKTLNLIFKN
;
A
#
# COMPACT_ATOMS: atom_id res chain seq x y z
N MET A 1 -11.58 4.29 14.57
CA MET A 1 -10.78 3.06 14.55
C MET A 1 -9.39 3.35 14.03
N ASP A 2 -8.39 2.83 14.69
CA ASP A 2 -7.02 3.20 14.42
C ASP A 2 -6.33 2.27 13.45
N ILE A 3 -5.36 2.82 12.72
CA ILE A 3 -4.47 2.04 11.88
C ILE A 3 -3.50 1.30 12.80
N LYS A 4 -3.41 -0.02 12.61
CA LYS A 4 -2.52 -0.84 13.41
C LYS A 4 -1.22 -1.10 12.65
N LEU A 5 -0.09 -0.91 13.32
CA LEU A 5 1.22 -1.08 12.69
C LEU A 5 1.72 -2.51 12.87
N THR A 6 0.98 -3.46 12.32
CA THR A 6 1.25 -4.89 12.43
C THR A 6 1.47 -5.52 11.06
N LYS A 7 2.10 -6.69 11.04
CA LYS A 7 2.28 -7.44 9.79
C LYS A 7 0.95 -7.84 9.19
N GLN A 8 -0.06 -8.10 10.01
CA GLN A 8 -1.40 -8.40 9.51
C GLN A 8 -1.98 -7.22 8.75
N PHE A 9 -1.83 -6.02 9.28
CA PHE A 9 -2.34 -4.83 8.61
C PHE A 9 -1.52 -4.55 7.34
N GLN A 10 -0.21 -4.75 7.39
CA GLN A 10 0.63 -4.64 6.22
C GLN A 10 0.10 -5.54 5.10
N LYS A 11 -0.23 -6.79 5.44
CA LYS A 11 -0.75 -7.73 4.44
C LYS A 11 -2.07 -7.27 3.86
N LYS A 12 -2.93 -6.68 4.69
CA LYS A 12 -4.20 -6.13 4.20
C LYS A 12 -3.97 -5.04 3.17
N LEU A 13 -2.99 -4.18 3.39
CA LEU A 13 -2.66 -3.10 2.45
C LEU A 13 -2.11 -3.67 1.14
N GLU A 14 -1.28 -4.71 1.22
CA GLU A 14 -0.77 -5.38 0.03
C GLU A 14 -1.90 -5.99 -0.79
N LEU A 15 -2.82 -6.68 -0.12
CA LEU A 15 -3.95 -7.31 -0.79
C LEU A 15 -4.88 -6.27 -1.42
N LEU A 16 -5.05 -5.14 -0.74
CA LEU A 16 -5.84 -4.05 -1.30
C LEU A 16 -5.24 -3.57 -2.63
N LEU A 17 -3.93 -3.37 -2.65
CA LEU A 17 -3.26 -2.94 -3.88
C LEU A 17 -3.34 -4.01 -4.97
N GLU A 18 -3.20 -5.28 -4.59
CA GLU A 18 -3.32 -6.38 -5.54
C GLU A 18 -4.71 -6.46 -6.15
N SER A 19 -5.74 -6.09 -5.39
CA SER A 19 -7.11 -6.07 -5.90
C SER A 19 -7.30 -5.03 -7.00
N PHE A 20 -6.39 -4.05 -7.09
CA PHE A 20 -6.38 -3.06 -8.16
C PHE A 20 -5.29 -3.34 -9.20
N ASP A 21 -4.83 -4.60 -9.22
CA ASP A 21 -3.87 -5.10 -10.21
C ASP A 21 -2.45 -4.59 -10.03
N TYR A 22 -2.14 -4.04 -8.87
CA TYR A 22 -0.75 -3.67 -8.54
C TYR A 22 -0.03 -4.85 -7.93
N LYS A 23 1.25 -5.00 -8.31
CA LYS A 23 2.14 -5.97 -7.67
C LYS A 23 3.03 -5.24 -6.68
N VAL A 24 3.07 -5.74 -5.46
CA VAL A 24 3.93 -5.16 -4.42
C VAL A 24 5.15 -6.04 -4.24
N ARG A 25 6.33 -5.45 -4.38
CA ARG A 25 7.60 -6.16 -4.23
C ARG A 25 8.44 -5.46 -3.19
N PHE A 26 9.14 -6.24 -2.40
CA PHE A 26 10.07 -5.71 -1.40
C PHE A 26 11.49 -6.05 -1.86
N GLU A 27 12.24 -5.03 -2.18
CA GLU A 27 13.58 -5.21 -2.75
C GLU A 27 14.57 -4.24 -2.13
N LYS A 28 15.85 -4.60 -2.21
CA LYS A 28 16.93 -3.72 -1.83
C LYS A 28 17.02 -2.61 -2.88
N GLY A 29 17.17 -1.37 -2.44
CA GLY A 29 17.31 -0.27 -3.39
C GLY A 29 17.64 1.04 -2.73
N ASN A 30 18.14 1.97 -3.52
CA ASN A 30 18.49 3.32 -3.08
C ASN A 30 17.41 4.31 -3.50
N PHE A 31 16.19 4.08 -3.03
CA PHE A 31 15.08 4.97 -3.32
C PHE A 31 15.09 6.13 -2.32
N LYS A 32 15.02 7.36 -2.81
CA LYS A 32 15.01 8.53 -1.93
C LYS A 32 13.87 8.47 -0.92
N SER A 33 12.69 8.07 -1.39
CA SER A 33 11.51 7.99 -0.53
C SER A 33 11.32 6.61 0.09
N GLY A 34 12.21 5.65 -0.22
CA GLY A 34 12.09 4.30 0.27
C GLY A 34 11.18 3.42 -0.57
N TYR A 35 10.58 3.95 -1.62
CA TYR A 35 9.75 3.17 -2.53
C TYR A 35 9.74 3.80 -3.92
N CYS A 36 9.25 3.00 -4.87
CA CYS A 36 9.11 3.42 -6.25
C CYS A 36 7.81 2.86 -6.80
N VAL A 37 7.07 3.68 -7.55
CA VAL A 37 5.82 3.24 -8.18
C VAL A 37 5.99 3.31 -9.68
N LEU A 38 5.96 2.15 -10.33
CA LEU A 38 6.03 2.03 -11.78
C LEU A 38 4.60 1.94 -12.29
N ARG A 39 4.00 3.08 -12.60
CA ARG A 39 2.56 3.16 -12.89
C ARG A 39 2.14 2.40 -14.14
N ASP A 40 2.95 2.46 -15.19
CA ASP A 40 2.61 1.78 -16.44
C ASP A 40 2.59 0.26 -16.28
N ASN A 41 3.46 -0.26 -15.43
CA ASN A 41 3.56 -1.69 -15.19
C ASN A 41 2.75 -2.12 -13.98
N LYS A 42 2.19 -1.17 -13.25
CA LYS A 42 1.45 -1.42 -12.00
C LYS A 42 2.29 -2.22 -11.01
N VAL A 43 3.53 -1.79 -10.82
CA VAL A 43 4.45 -2.42 -9.88
C VAL A 43 4.85 -1.39 -8.82
N ILE A 44 4.79 -1.81 -7.57
CA ILE A 44 5.21 -1.02 -6.43
C ILE A 44 6.41 -1.72 -5.81
N ILE A 45 7.50 -0.99 -5.65
CA ILE A 45 8.72 -1.54 -5.05
C ILE A 45 9.01 -0.77 -3.78
N ILE A 46 9.12 -1.48 -2.68
CA ILE A 46 9.38 -0.88 -1.37
C ILE A 46 10.68 -1.47 -0.83
N ASN A 47 11.47 -0.63 -0.18
CA ASN A 47 12.73 -1.05 0.42
C ASN A 47 12.46 -2.14 1.46
N LYS A 48 13.00 -3.35 1.23
CA LYS A 48 12.75 -4.50 2.10
C LYS A 48 13.35 -4.34 3.49
N TYR A 49 14.26 -3.39 3.66
CA TYR A 49 14.89 -3.15 4.96
C TYR A 49 14.11 -2.21 5.86
N PHE A 50 13.01 -1.66 5.37
CA PHE A 50 12.11 -0.89 6.22
C PHE A 50 11.56 -1.77 7.33
N THR A 51 11.30 -1.18 8.48
CA THR A 51 10.55 -1.84 9.53
C THR A 51 9.12 -2.07 9.05
N THR A 52 8.37 -2.93 9.74
CA THR A 52 6.96 -3.14 9.44
C THR A 52 6.21 -1.81 9.44
N GLU A 53 6.48 -0.97 10.44
CA GLU A 53 5.87 0.36 10.54
C GLU A 53 6.21 1.20 9.31
N GLY A 54 7.48 1.24 8.91
CA GLY A 54 7.90 1.98 7.73
C GLY A 54 7.25 1.48 6.46
N LYS A 55 7.12 0.16 6.32
CA LYS A 55 6.45 -0.43 5.16
C LYS A 55 4.98 -0.04 5.12
N ILE A 56 4.31 -0.02 6.27
CA ILE A 56 2.90 0.36 6.33
C ILE A 56 2.72 1.81 5.94
N TYR A 57 3.55 2.72 6.45
CA TYR A 57 3.46 4.13 6.08
C TYR A 57 3.71 4.33 4.58
N ALA A 58 4.68 3.60 4.02
CA ALA A 58 4.94 3.68 2.58
C ALA A 58 3.73 3.21 1.79
N LEU A 59 3.12 2.10 2.19
CA LEU A 59 1.94 1.56 1.51
C LEU A 59 0.76 2.53 1.58
N ILE A 60 0.53 3.13 2.73
CA ILE A 60 -0.55 4.12 2.89
C ILE A 60 -0.30 5.31 1.98
N GLU A 61 0.90 5.83 1.97
CA GLU A 61 1.26 6.99 1.15
C GLU A 61 1.06 6.67 -0.33
N ILE A 62 1.45 5.47 -0.77
CA ILE A 62 1.26 5.04 -2.15
C ILE A 62 -0.23 4.95 -2.48
N ILE A 63 -1.02 4.34 -1.61
CA ILE A 63 -2.46 4.20 -1.83
C ILE A 63 -3.12 5.57 -1.98
N GLU A 64 -2.69 6.54 -1.18
CA GLU A 64 -3.21 7.90 -1.28
C GLU A 64 -2.79 8.60 -2.57
N SER A 65 -1.63 8.23 -3.13
CA SER A 65 -1.08 8.91 -4.30
C SER A 65 -1.60 8.37 -5.63
N ILE A 66 -2.03 7.11 -5.67
CA ILE A 66 -2.56 6.53 -6.89
C ILE A 66 -4.07 6.76 -6.95
N ASN A 67 -4.61 6.88 -8.16
CA ASN A 67 -6.03 7.16 -8.34
C ASN A 67 -6.84 5.88 -8.24
N ILE A 68 -7.11 5.46 -7.01
CA ILE A 68 -7.95 4.28 -6.78
C ILE A 68 -9.41 4.67 -6.94
N ASN A 69 -10.13 3.94 -7.78
CA ASN A 69 -11.57 4.10 -7.90
C ASN A 69 -12.23 3.38 -6.73
N LYS A 70 -12.68 4.14 -5.74
CA LYS A 70 -13.27 3.59 -4.52
C LYS A 70 -14.52 2.76 -4.81
N ASP A 71 -15.23 3.09 -5.88
CA ASP A 71 -16.44 2.36 -6.23
C ASP A 71 -16.15 0.95 -6.75
N ASN A 72 -14.95 0.73 -7.24
CA ASN A 72 -14.54 -0.58 -7.73
C ASN A 72 -13.80 -1.40 -6.67
N CYS A 73 -13.72 -0.89 -5.45
CA CYS A 73 -13.04 -1.59 -4.38
C CYS A 73 -13.83 -2.82 -3.94
N PRO A 74 -13.20 -4.00 -3.91
CA PRO A 74 -13.89 -5.18 -3.37
C PRO A 74 -14.38 -4.92 -1.95
N ILE A 75 -15.54 -5.48 -1.63
CA ILE A 75 -16.17 -5.22 -0.34
C ILE A 75 -15.27 -5.60 0.84
N GLU A 76 -14.46 -6.63 0.66
CA GLU A 76 -13.54 -7.09 1.70
C GLU A 76 -12.45 -6.08 2.03
N HIS A 77 -12.19 -5.11 1.13
CA HIS A 77 -11.16 -4.08 1.32
C HIS A 77 -11.73 -2.70 1.60
N LYS A 78 -13.04 -2.52 1.54
CA LYS A 78 -13.64 -1.19 1.73
C LYS A 78 -13.35 -0.61 3.10
N LYS A 79 -13.38 -1.44 4.12
CA LYS A 79 -13.11 -0.98 5.48
C LYS A 79 -11.67 -0.47 5.60
N THR A 80 -10.73 -1.20 5.02
CA THR A 80 -9.32 -0.80 5.04
C THR A 80 -9.14 0.51 4.26
N LEU A 81 -9.76 0.61 3.10
CA LEU A 81 -9.68 1.81 2.28
C LEU A 81 -10.24 3.02 3.03
N ASN A 82 -11.36 2.85 3.72
CA ASN A 82 -11.96 3.92 4.51
C ASN A 82 -11.08 4.39 5.64
N LEU A 83 -10.30 3.48 6.25
CA LEU A 83 -9.35 3.87 7.29
C LEU A 83 -8.28 4.82 6.75
N ILE A 84 -7.84 4.58 5.51
CA ILE A 84 -6.80 5.39 4.88
C ILE A 84 -7.33 6.77 4.48
N PHE A 85 -8.50 6.80 3.86
CA PHE A 85 -9.08 8.05 3.33
C PHE A 85 -10.06 8.72 4.27
N LYS A 86 -10.14 8.26 5.48
CA LYS A 86 -11.01 8.89 6.47
C LYS A 86 -10.45 10.25 6.86
N ASN A 87 -11.30 11.22 6.88
CA ASN A 87 -10.96 12.57 7.34
C ASN A 87 -11.52 12.82 8.72
#